data_80a6dad11679567758630662734f0249
#
_entry.id   80a6dad11679567758630662734f0249
#
_cell.length_a   1.000
_cell.length_b   1.000
_cell.length_c   1.000
_cell.angle_alpha   90.00
_cell.angle_beta   90.00
_cell.angle_gamma   90.00
#
_symmetry.space_group_name_H-M   'P 1'
#
loop_
_entity.id
_entity.type
_entity.pdbx_description
1 polymer ?
#
loop_
_entity_poly.entity_id
_entity_poly.type
_entity_poly.pdbx_seq_one_letter_code
_entity_poly.pdbx_strand_id
1 'polypeptide(L)'
;VPATTADVQPDAPDIAPPSPGYPGARRPDRSRWVQANGLRLAAYEWGDPDGPVIFMAHGGFDFAGTYDQLAPRLADAGWRCVSWDARGHGSSQHAPLYSWTADERDALAVLDTITDEPVVFLGHSKGGGLMLDMAHAVPHRLTHLVNLDGLPSRNAWPDLAERERTAMLHSELTAWLDHRRRIASAERPPGTIAELAARRARMNPRLDAAWLEYVVPIGATEHPDGWRWNIDPSLRFGGF
;
A
#
# COMPACT_ATOMS: atom_id res chain seq x y z
N VAL A 1 0.03 13.72 -36.68
CA VAL A 1 0.19 13.89 -35.23
C VAL A 1 1.54 13.26 -34.89
N PRO A 2 2.55 13.99 -34.36
CA PRO A 2 3.81 13.38 -33.98
C PRO A 2 3.56 12.41 -32.82
N ALA A 3 4.18 11.24 -32.89
CA ALA A 3 4.17 10.24 -31.83
C ALA A 3 4.72 10.88 -30.56
N THR A 4 3.91 10.96 -29.52
CA THR A 4 4.36 11.26 -28.17
C THR A 4 5.47 10.28 -27.81
N THR A 5 6.61 10.81 -27.39
CA THR A 5 7.68 10.01 -26.76
C THR A 5 7.04 9.14 -25.71
N ALA A 6 7.05 7.83 -25.92
CA ALA A 6 6.67 6.87 -24.90
C ALA A 6 7.59 7.15 -23.70
N ASP A 7 7.03 7.59 -22.59
CA ASP A 7 7.75 7.68 -21.33
C ASP A 7 8.35 6.30 -21.05
N VAL A 8 9.67 6.19 -21.24
CA VAL A 8 10.42 4.98 -20.88
C VAL A 8 10.35 4.91 -19.36
N GLN A 9 9.43 4.10 -18.86
CA GLN A 9 9.31 3.90 -17.43
C GLN A 9 10.56 3.18 -16.92
N PRO A 10 11.06 3.55 -15.72
CA PRO A 10 12.25 2.93 -15.17
C PRO A 10 12.09 1.41 -15.01
N ASP A 11 13.18 0.67 -15.17
CA ASP A 11 13.20 -0.80 -15.07
C ASP A 11 12.79 -1.31 -13.69
N ALA A 12 12.91 -0.47 -12.64
CA ALA A 12 12.50 -0.77 -11.26
C ALA A 12 11.94 0.49 -10.57
N PRO A 13 11.14 0.33 -9.49
CA PRO A 13 10.72 1.44 -8.63
C PRO A 13 11.91 2.17 -8.02
N ASP A 14 11.78 3.49 -7.82
CA ASP A 14 12.84 4.31 -7.22
C ASP A 14 13.05 3.96 -5.74
N ILE A 15 14.32 3.79 -5.36
CA ILE A 15 14.76 3.52 -3.98
C ILE A 15 15.78 4.56 -3.49
N ALA A 16 15.95 5.66 -4.22
CA ALA A 16 16.84 6.74 -3.79
C ALA A 16 16.42 7.32 -2.42
N PRO A 17 17.37 7.61 -1.54
CA PRO A 17 17.05 8.21 -0.25
C PRO A 17 16.58 9.66 -0.44
N PRO A 18 15.53 10.09 0.27
CA PRO A 18 15.10 11.49 0.25
C PRO A 18 16.10 12.39 0.98
N SER A 19 16.04 13.67 0.68
CA SER A 19 16.81 14.71 1.37
C SER A 19 15.83 15.75 1.95
N PRO A 20 15.88 16.00 3.27
CA PRO A 20 16.75 15.40 4.26
C PRO A 20 16.39 13.95 4.57
N GLY A 21 17.37 13.16 5.00
CA GLY A 21 17.14 11.82 5.53
C GLY A 21 16.52 11.85 6.92
N TYR A 22 16.15 10.66 7.45
CA TYR A 22 15.64 10.53 8.81
C TYR A 22 16.49 9.54 9.61
N PRO A 23 16.87 9.86 10.88
CA PRO A 23 17.71 8.99 11.69
C PRO A 23 17.15 7.58 11.86
N GLY A 24 17.94 6.57 11.50
CA GLY A 24 17.54 5.16 11.58
C GLY A 24 16.63 4.67 10.46
N ALA A 25 16.25 5.54 9.52
CA ALA A 25 15.57 5.11 8.30
C ALA A 25 16.59 4.72 7.24
N ARG A 26 16.29 3.66 6.51
CA ARG A 26 17.06 3.19 5.35
C ARG A 26 16.09 2.75 4.26
N ARG A 27 16.32 3.23 3.04
CA ARG A 27 15.57 2.80 1.86
C ARG A 27 15.80 1.32 1.58
N PRO A 28 14.92 0.68 0.78
CA PRO A 28 15.13 -0.70 0.36
C PRO A 28 16.48 -0.92 -0.31
N ASP A 29 17.04 -2.10 -0.14
CA ASP A 29 18.27 -2.52 -0.84
C ASP A 29 17.98 -2.89 -2.30
N ARG A 30 16.73 -3.29 -2.59
CA ARG A 30 16.26 -3.69 -3.93
C ARG A 30 14.80 -3.31 -4.13
N SER A 31 14.43 -3.14 -5.40
CA SER A 31 13.04 -2.98 -5.82
C SER A 31 12.78 -3.71 -7.14
N ARG A 32 11.52 -4.03 -7.41
CA ARG A 32 11.09 -4.62 -8.67
C ARG A 32 9.63 -4.31 -8.98
N TRP A 33 9.29 -4.41 -10.25
CA TRP A 33 7.89 -4.42 -10.67
C TRP A 33 7.35 -5.84 -10.67
N VAL A 34 6.18 -6.02 -10.06
CA VAL A 34 5.43 -7.28 -10.07
C VAL A 34 4.19 -7.10 -10.92
N GLN A 35 3.99 -7.98 -11.90
CA GLN A 35 2.74 -8.04 -12.66
C GLN A 35 1.71 -8.86 -11.87
N ALA A 36 0.68 -8.22 -11.39
CA ALA A 36 -0.35 -8.81 -10.54
C ALA A 36 -1.74 -8.44 -11.04
N ASN A 37 -2.53 -9.43 -11.45
CA ASN A 37 -3.94 -9.25 -11.82
C ASN A 37 -4.21 -8.10 -12.81
N GLY A 38 -3.32 -7.94 -13.81
CA GLY A 38 -3.43 -6.89 -14.82
C GLY A 38 -2.90 -5.53 -14.39
N LEU A 39 -2.28 -5.43 -13.22
CA LEU A 39 -1.63 -4.23 -12.70
C LEU A 39 -0.13 -4.46 -12.53
N ARG A 40 0.62 -3.37 -12.55
CA ARG A 40 2.02 -3.33 -12.17
C ARG A 40 2.14 -2.76 -10.76
N LEU A 41 2.65 -3.58 -9.84
CA LEU A 41 2.85 -3.24 -8.44
C LEU A 41 4.33 -3.05 -8.14
N ALA A 42 4.66 -2.05 -7.33
CA ALA A 42 6.02 -1.79 -6.87
C ALA A 42 6.30 -2.61 -5.61
N ALA A 43 7.30 -3.48 -5.66
CA ALA A 43 7.76 -4.27 -4.53
C ALA A 43 9.18 -3.87 -4.12
N TYR A 44 9.45 -3.93 -2.82
CA TYR A 44 10.67 -3.44 -2.18
C TYR A 44 11.20 -4.46 -1.19
N GLU A 45 12.52 -4.57 -1.09
CA GLU A 45 13.18 -5.54 -0.23
C GLU A 45 14.32 -4.92 0.57
N TRP A 46 14.41 -5.30 1.84
CA TRP A 46 15.51 -4.96 2.77
C TRP A 46 16.15 -6.25 3.25
N GLY A 47 17.48 -6.26 3.37
CA GLY A 47 18.27 -7.36 3.91
C GLY A 47 18.76 -8.35 2.87
N ASP A 48 19.31 -9.45 3.37
CA ASP A 48 19.89 -10.51 2.55
C ASP A 48 18.83 -11.22 1.70
N PRO A 49 19.03 -11.35 0.37
CA PRO A 49 18.08 -12.04 -0.50
C PRO A 49 17.88 -13.53 -0.13
N ASP A 50 18.83 -14.13 0.54
CA ASP A 50 18.77 -15.53 0.97
C ASP A 50 18.27 -15.69 2.43
N GLY A 51 17.96 -14.60 3.10
CA GLY A 51 17.44 -14.59 4.47
C GLY A 51 15.98 -15.08 4.57
N PRO A 52 15.56 -15.51 5.77
CA PRO A 52 14.16 -15.88 6.02
C PRO A 52 13.24 -14.67 5.77
N VAL A 53 12.09 -14.92 5.14
CA VAL A 53 11.22 -13.84 4.64
C VAL A 53 10.22 -13.37 5.69
N ILE A 54 10.11 -12.04 5.85
CA ILE A 54 8.95 -11.36 6.43
C ILE A 54 8.21 -10.63 5.31
N PHE A 55 6.99 -11.04 5.02
CA PHE A 55 6.11 -10.44 4.02
C PHE A 55 5.21 -9.39 4.69
N MET A 56 5.34 -8.11 4.28
CA MET A 56 4.86 -6.96 5.05
C MET A 56 3.82 -6.14 4.27
N ALA A 57 2.61 -5.98 4.81
CA ALA A 57 1.54 -5.16 4.22
C ALA A 57 1.33 -3.86 4.99
N HIS A 58 1.40 -2.72 4.27
CA HIS A 58 1.20 -1.39 4.83
C HIS A 58 -0.27 -1.06 5.13
N GLY A 59 -0.52 -0.01 5.92
CA GLY A 59 -1.84 0.50 6.27
C GLY A 59 -2.58 1.16 5.11
N GLY A 60 -3.87 1.40 5.25
CA GLY A 60 -4.66 2.15 4.27
C GLY A 60 -4.15 3.59 4.12
N PHE A 61 -4.11 4.10 2.88
CA PHE A 61 -3.54 5.40 2.51
C PHE A 61 -2.05 5.56 2.86
N ASP A 62 -1.35 4.43 2.97
CA ASP A 62 0.08 4.31 3.23
C ASP A 62 0.82 3.76 2.01
N PHE A 63 2.06 3.36 2.15
CA PHE A 63 2.90 2.74 1.11
C PHE A 63 4.08 2.02 1.77
N ALA A 64 4.80 1.20 1.02
CA ALA A 64 5.90 0.37 1.55
C ALA A 64 6.99 1.18 2.26
N GLY A 65 7.28 2.41 1.81
CA GLY A 65 8.31 3.28 2.42
C GLY A 65 8.03 3.67 3.88
N THR A 66 6.82 3.44 4.40
CA THR A 66 6.56 3.62 5.84
C THR A 66 7.25 2.56 6.71
N TYR A 67 7.78 1.52 6.10
CA TYR A 67 8.61 0.52 6.77
C TYR A 67 10.11 0.85 6.79
N ASP A 68 10.56 1.98 6.23
CA ASP A 68 11.97 2.37 6.17
C ASP A 68 12.68 2.48 7.54
N GLN A 69 11.93 2.48 8.65
CA GLN A 69 12.46 2.38 9.99
C GLN A 69 12.43 0.96 10.58
N LEU A 70 11.37 0.21 10.30
CA LEU A 70 11.19 -1.13 10.89
C LEU A 70 11.95 -2.19 10.08
N ALA A 71 11.79 -2.18 8.75
CA ALA A 71 12.37 -3.19 7.89
C ALA A 71 13.92 -3.25 7.98
N PRO A 72 14.66 -2.13 8.02
CA PRO A 72 16.12 -2.19 8.21
C PRO A 72 16.56 -2.86 9.51
N ARG A 73 15.83 -2.64 10.61
CA ARG A 73 16.14 -3.26 11.90
C ARG A 73 15.92 -4.76 11.89
N LEU A 74 14.89 -5.22 11.20
CA LEU A 74 14.62 -6.64 10.98
C LEU A 74 15.68 -7.24 10.04
N ALA A 75 16.06 -6.51 8.99
CA ALA A 75 17.11 -6.91 8.08
C ALA A 75 18.49 -7.05 8.78
N ASP A 76 18.83 -6.10 9.65
CA ASP A 76 20.05 -6.17 10.47
C ASP A 76 20.02 -7.34 11.47
N ALA A 77 18.82 -7.86 11.79
CA ALA A 77 18.64 -9.09 12.58
C ALA A 77 18.62 -10.37 11.72
N GLY A 78 18.92 -10.27 10.42
CA GLY A 78 19.06 -11.41 9.50
C GLY A 78 17.79 -11.77 8.72
N TRP A 79 16.76 -10.94 8.73
CA TRP A 79 15.54 -11.17 7.96
C TRP A 79 15.61 -10.54 6.57
N ARG A 80 14.99 -11.19 5.60
CA ARG A 80 14.62 -10.57 4.33
C ARG A 80 13.21 -9.99 4.44
N CYS A 81 13.11 -8.66 4.56
CA CYS A 81 11.84 -7.96 4.61
C CYS A 81 11.36 -7.62 3.20
N VAL A 82 10.14 -7.99 2.86
CA VAL A 82 9.52 -7.70 1.57
C VAL A 82 8.21 -6.98 1.78
N SER A 83 8.05 -5.81 1.17
CA SER A 83 6.80 -5.06 1.16
C SER A 83 6.48 -4.58 -0.26
N TRP A 84 5.25 -4.21 -0.52
CA TRP A 84 4.84 -3.63 -1.80
C TRP A 84 3.90 -2.46 -1.57
N ASP A 85 3.84 -1.56 -2.53
CA ASP A 85 2.78 -0.57 -2.58
C ASP A 85 1.50 -1.25 -3.08
N ALA A 86 0.45 -1.26 -2.27
CA ALA A 86 -0.84 -1.82 -2.68
C ALA A 86 -1.38 -1.06 -3.89
N ARG A 87 -2.28 -1.68 -4.66
CA ARG A 87 -2.95 -1.01 -5.78
C ARG A 87 -3.44 0.39 -5.40
N GLY A 88 -3.21 1.38 -6.24
CA GLY A 88 -3.60 2.77 -6.02
C GLY A 88 -2.80 3.52 -4.96
N HIS A 89 -1.68 2.97 -4.49
CA HIS A 89 -0.80 3.61 -3.51
C HIS A 89 0.64 3.69 -4.04
N GLY A 90 1.39 4.67 -3.56
CA GLY A 90 2.81 4.82 -3.84
C GLY A 90 3.15 4.80 -5.33
N SER A 91 4.07 3.92 -5.72
CA SER A 91 4.48 3.75 -7.12
C SER A 91 3.62 2.73 -7.89
N SER A 92 2.73 1.99 -7.21
CA SER A 92 1.85 1.00 -7.85
C SER A 92 0.77 1.65 -8.69
N GLN A 93 0.36 0.95 -9.75
CA GLN A 93 -0.68 1.45 -10.65
C GLN A 93 -2.03 1.63 -9.92
N HIS A 94 -2.77 2.65 -10.37
CA HIS A 94 -4.17 2.82 -10.00
C HIS A 94 -5.03 1.73 -10.64
N ALA A 95 -6.13 1.37 -9.99
CA ALA A 95 -6.98 0.29 -10.40
C ALA A 95 -8.44 0.74 -10.62
N PRO A 96 -9.16 0.11 -11.53
CA PRO A 96 -10.59 0.37 -11.69
C PRO A 96 -11.44 -0.21 -10.54
N LEU A 97 -10.86 -1.13 -9.75
CA LEU A 97 -11.52 -1.81 -8.64
C LEU A 97 -10.62 -1.87 -7.41
N TYR A 98 -11.19 -1.47 -6.29
CA TYR A 98 -10.60 -1.58 -4.94
C TYR A 98 -11.53 -2.40 -4.06
N SER A 99 -11.08 -3.56 -3.64
CA SER A 99 -11.79 -4.46 -2.71
C SER A 99 -10.80 -5.32 -1.95
N TRP A 100 -11.22 -5.89 -0.83
CA TRP A 100 -10.41 -6.82 -0.06
C TRP A 100 -9.93 -8.01 -0.90
N THR A 101 -10.83 -8.65 -1.64
CA THR A 101 -10.47 -9.77 -2.52
C THR A 101 -9.47 -9.37 -3.61
N ALA A 102 -9.52 -8.13 -4.11
CA ALA A 102 -8.54 -7.66 -5.06
C ALA A 102 -7.17 -7.45 -4.40
N ASP A 103 -7.12 -6.93 -3.18
CA ASP A 103 -5.89 -6.76 -2.41
C ASP A 103 -5.28 -8.12 -2.01
N GLU A 104 -6.11 -9.11 -1.62
CA GLU A 104 -5.67 -10.49 -1.32
C GLU A 104 -5.03 -11.16 -2.54
N ARG A 105 -5.65 -11.04 -3.70
CA ARG A 105 -5.11 -11.59 -4.96
C ARG A 105 -3.81 -10.92 -5.38
N ASP A 106 -3.66 -9.63 -5.12
CA ASP A 106 -2.40 -8.93 -5.37
C ASP A 106 -1.32 -9.37 -4.39
N ALA A 107 -1.65 -9.48 -3.11
CA ALA A 107 -0.73 -9.97 -2.10
C ALA A 107 -0.20 -11.37 -2.43
N LEU A 108 -1.09 -12.28 -2.86
CA LEU A 108 -0.70 -13.61 -3.33
C LEU A 108 0.24 -13.53 -4.53
N ALA A 109 -0.11 -12.74 -5.55
CA ALA A 109 0.71 -12.61 -6.74
C ALA A 109 2.10 -12.02 -6.42
N VAL A 110 2.20 -11.09 -5.48
CA VAL A 110 3.50 -10.59 -5.00
C VAL A 110 4.25 -11.67 -4.25
N LEU A 111 3.62 -12.37 -3.30
CA LEU A 111 4.24 -13.44 -2.52
C LEU A 111 4.79 -14.55 -3.42
N ASP A 112 4.06 -14.96 -4.46
CA ASP A 112 4.46 -16.00 -5.42
C ASP A 112 5.69 -15.60 -6.24
N THR A 113 6.00 -14.31 -6.36
CA THR A 113 7.26 -13.86 -6.99
C THR A 113 8.46 -13.89 -6.03
N ILE A 114 8.22 -14.08 -4.73
CA ILE A 114 9.25 -14.03 -3.69
C ILE A 114 9.72 -15.43 -3.32
N THR A 115 8.78 -16.33 -3.04
CA THR A 115 9.08 -17.69 -2.60
C THR A 115 7.80 -18.54 -2.61
N ASP A 116 7.96 -19.86 -2.74
CA ASP A 116 6.89 -20.85 -2.54
C ASP A 116 6.86 -21.36 -1.08
N GLU A 117 7.90 -21.05 -0.30
CA GLU A 117 8.02 -21.49 1.09
C GLU A 117 7.12 -20.69 2.05
N PRO A 118 6.74 -21.29 3.20
CA PRO A 118 6.01 -20.55 4.23
C PRO A 118 6.86 -19.44 4.85
N VAL A 119 6.25 -18.26 5.04
CA VAL A 119 6.92 -17.04 5.52
C VAL A 119 6.23 -16.45 6.75
N VAL A 120 6.83 -15.45 7.37
CA VAL A 120 6.17 -14.62 8.38
C VAL A 120 5.33 -13.56 7.66
N PHE A 121 4.04 -13.45 8.04
CA PHE A 121 3.17 -12.34 7.62
C PHE A 121 3.20 -11.24 8.68
N LEU A 122 3.46 -10.00 8.25
CA LEU A 122 3.36 -8.82 9.09
C LEU A 122 2.46 -7.78 8.41
N GLY A 123 1.51 -7.22 9.13
CA GLY A 123 0.66 -6.18 8.58
C GLY A 123 0.28 -5.11 9.59
N HIS A 124 0.18 -3.86 9.13
CA HIS A 124 -0.26 -2.72 9.93
C HIS A 124 -1.65 -2.26 9.51
N SER A 125 -2.55 -2.02 10.46
CA SER A 125 -3.89 -1.47 10.22
C SER A 125 -4.64 -2.27 9.12
N LYS A 126 -5.01 -1.65 7.98
CA LYS A 126 -5.60 -2.36 6.82
C LYS A 126 -4.74 -3.55 6.38
N GLY A 127 -3.41 -3.38 6.33
CA GLY A 127 -2.48 -4.47 6.01
C GLY A 127 -2.50 -5.59 7.04
N GLY A 128 -2.77 -5.28 8.32
CA GLY A 128 -2.97 -6.30 9.37
C GLY A 128 -4.23 -7.12 9.12
N GLY A 129 -5.34 -6.49 8.70
CA GLY A 129 -6.55 -7.17 8.26
C GLY A 129 -6.29 -8.07 7.04
N LEU A 130 -5.59 -7.54 6.02
CA LEU A 130 -5.22 -8.29 4.82
C LEU A 130 -4.38 -9.54 5.18
N MET A 131 -3.39 -9.41 6.08
CA MET A 131 -2.57 -10.55 6.48
C MET A 131 -3.36 -11.60 7.29
N LEU A 132 -4.39 -11.19 8.03
CA LEU A 132 -5.33 -12.12 8.67
C LEU A 132 -6.15 -12.90 7.65
N ASP A 133 -6.69 -12.21 6.63
CA ASP A 133 -7.47 -12.85 5.56
C ASP A 133 -6.57 -13.79 4.74
N MET A 134 -5.33 -13.39 4.45
CA MET A 134 -4.32 -14.24 3.80
C MET A 134 -3.96 -15.48 4.63
N ALA A 135 -3.79 -15.32 5.96
CA ALA A 135 -3.51 -16.43 6.85
C ALA A 135 -4.67 -17.45 6.88
N HIS A 136 -5.91 -16.99 6.71
CA HIS A 136 -7.08 -17.84 6.57
C HIS A 136 -7.17 -18.53 5.20
N ALA A 137 -6.89 -17.78 4.13
CA ALA A 137 -7.00 -18.28 2.76
C ALA A 137 -5.88 -19.26 2.38
N VAL A 138 -4.65 -19.00 2.82
CA VAL A 138 -3.45 -19.78 2.46
C VAL A 138 -2.59 -20.15 3.69
N PRO A 139 -3.14 -20.87 4.67
CA PRO A 139 -2.45 -21.18 5.93
C PRO A 139 -1.14 -21.94 5.74
N HIS A 140 -0.98 -22.66 4.65
CA HIS A 140 0.24 -23.39 4.31
C HIS A 140 1.40 -22.49 3.87
N ARG A 141 1.14 -21.22 3.54
CA ARG A 141 2.14 -20.21 3.17
C ARG A 141 2.63 -19.38 4.37
N LEU A 142 2.18 -19.69 5.57
CA LEU A 142 2.38 -18.92 6.78
C LEU A 142 3.10 -19.73 7.86
N THR A 143 4.16 -19.16 8.45
CA THR A 143 4.78 -19.68 9.67
C THR A 143 4.28 -18.93 10.91
N HIS A 144 4.22 -17.61 10.86
CA HIS A 144 3.81 -16.74 11.95
C HIS A 144 3.07 -15.51 11.40
N LEU A 145 2.15 -14.96 12.21
CA LEU A 145 1.43 -13.73 11.90
C LEU A 145 1.73 -12.66 12.94
N VAL A 146 2.18 -11.49 12.49
CA VAL A 146 2.37 -10.29 13.30
C VAL A 146 1.35 -9.24 12.84
N ASN A 147 0.34 -8.99 13.66
CA ASN A 147 -0.70 -8.00 13.38
C ASN A 147 -0.48 -6.75 14.24
N LEU A 148 -0.17 -5.64 13.58
CA LEU A 148 0.04 -4.34 14.20
C LEU A 148 -1.22 -3.48 14.04
N ASP A 149 -2.12 -3.55 15.03
CA ASP A 149 -3.36 -2.75 15.12
C ASP A 149 -4.31 -2.94 13.92
N GLY A 150 -4.30 -4.12 13.29
CA GLY A 150 -5.21 -4.51 12.23
C GLY A 150 -6.44 -5.22 12.78
N LEU A 151 -7.60 -4.88 12.23
CA LEU A 151 -8.84 -5.63 12.47
C LEU A 151 -9.11 -6.52 11.28
N PRO A 152 -9.70 -7.73 11.50
CA PRO A 152 -10.17 -8.54 10.38
C PRO A 152 -11.19 -7.75 9.59
N SER A 153 -11.16 -7.89 8.26
CA SER A 153 -12.22 -7.34 7.44
C SER A 153 -13.53 -7.96 7.85
N ARG A 154 -14.45 -7.16 8.33
CA ARG A 154 -15.79 -7.65 8.60
C ARG A 154 -16.58 -7.69 7.27
N ASN A 155 -16.38 -8.72 6.51
CA ASN A 155 -17.34 -9.16 5.49
C ASN A 155 -18.52 -9.92 6.12
N ALA A 156 -18.76 -9.75 7.43
CA ALA A 156 -19.99 -10.21 8.03
C ALA A 156 -21.11 -9.30 7.49
N TRP A 157 -21.66 -9.68 6.36
CA TRP A 157 -22.97 -9.23 5.99
C TRP A 157 -23.90 -9.64 7.12
N PRO A 158 -24.56 -8.68 7.79
CA PRO A 158 -25.52 -9.05 8.83
C PRO A 158 -26.54 -10.00 8.22
N ASP A 159 -27.08 -10.88 9.02
CA ASP A 159 -28.16 -11.78 8.60
C ASP A 159 -29.45 -10.95 8.39
N LEU A 160 -29.52 -10.30 7.25
CA LEU A 160 -30.61 -9.43 6.83
C LEU A 160 -31.57 -10.20 5.93
N ALA A 161 -32.85 -9.89 6.04
CA ALA A 161 -33.84 -10.34 5.07
C ALA A 161 -33.45 -9.96 3.64
N GLU A 162 -33.80 -10.76 2.65
CA GLU A 162 -33.39 -10.57 1.25
C GLU A 162 -33.65 -9.16 0.72
N ARG A 163 -34.84 -8.60 0.99
CA ARG A 163 -35.19 -7.24 0.59
C ARG A 163 -34.30 -6.17 1.24
N GLU A 164 -33.86 -6.40 2.48
CA GLU A 164 -32.99 -5.48 3.22
C GLU A 164 -31.57 -5.55 2.68
N ARG A 165 -31.08 -6.75 2.34
CA ARG A 165 -29.81 -6.92 1.60
C ARG A 165 -29.81 -6.23 0.27
N THR A 166 -30.88 -6.36 -0.50
CA THR A 166 -31.04 -5.71 -1.80
C THR A 166 -31.03 -4.19 -1.65
N ALA A 167 -31.76 -3.64 -0.68
CA ALA A 167 -31.78 -2.21 -0.40
C ALA A 167 -30.42 -1.68 0.02
N MET A 168 -29.70 -2.42 0.87
CA MET A 168 -28.36 -2.07 1.31
C MET A 168 -27.37 -2.10 0.14
N LEU A 169 -27.35 -3.15 -0.69
CA LEU A 169 -26.52 -3.24 -1.89
C LEU A 169 -26.80 -2.11 -2.87
N HIS A 170 -28.06 -1.75 -3.06
CA HIS A 170 -28.43 -0.63 -3.91
C HIS A 170 -27.89 0.70 -3.38
N SER A 171 -28.03 0.93 -2.07
CA SER A 171 -27.51 2.14 -1.41
C SER A 171 -25.99 2.23 -1.52
N GLU A 172 -25.29 1.13 -1.26
CA GLU A 172 -23.83 1.06 -1.37
C GLU A 172 -23.35 1.28 -2.81
N LEU A 173 -23.98 0.63 -3.78
CA LEU A 173 -23.66 0.82 -5.20
C LEU A 173 -23.91 2.26 -5.65
N THR A 174 -25.02 2.85 -5.24
CA THR A 174 -25.35 4.26 -5.55
C THR A 174 -24.30 5.19 -4.95
N ALA A 175 -23.96 5.01 -3.68
CA ALA A 175 -22.94 5.79 -3.00
C ALA A 175 -21.55 5.65 -3.67
N TRP A 176 -21.21 4.45 -4.13
CA TRP A 176 -19.99 4.21 -4.88
C TRP A 176 -20.00 4.91 -6.25
N LEU A 177 -21.07 4.80 -7.02
CA LEU A 177 -21.21 5.47 -8.31
C LEU A 177 -21.13 7.00 -8.17
N ASP A 178 -21.80 7.57 -7.17
CA ASP A 178 -21.74 9.00 -6.89
C ASP A 178 -20.35 9.44 -6.45
N HIS A 179 -19.66 8.64 -5.65
CA HIS A 179 -18.26 8.87 -5.32
C HIS A 179 -17.41 8.87 -6.60
N ARG A 180 -17.52 7.87 -7.46
CA ARG A 180 -16.79 7.78 -8.74
C ARG A 180 -17.05 9.00 -9.63
N ARG A 181 -18.28 9.48 -9.72
CA ARG A 181 -18.61 10.69 -10.50
C ARG A 181 -17.93 11.93 -9.93
N ARG A 182 -17.97 12.10 -8.61
CA ARG A 182 -17.36 13.27 -7.94
C ARG A 182 -15.85 13.30 -8.10
N ILE A 183 -15.18 12.15 -8.17
CA ILE A 183 -13.72 12.07 -8.26
C ILE A 183 -13.19 11.86 -9.66
N ALA A 184 -14.05 11.74 -10.69
CA ALA A 184 -13.63 11.48 -12.08
C ALA A 184 -12.60 12.51 -12.61
N SER A 185 -12.64 13.74 -12.07
CA SER A 185 -11.71 14.82 -12.36
C SER A 185 -10.95 15.29 -11.11
N ALA A 186 -11.03 14.55 -9.99
CA ALA A 186 -10.39 14.98 -8.76
C ALA A 186 -8.89 14.66 -8.78
N GLU A 187 -8.10 15.63 -8.43
CA GLU A 187 -6.67 15.46 -8.14
C GLU A 187 -6.43 15.63 -6.64
N ARG A 188 -5.36 14.99 -6.15
CA ARG A 188 -4.91 15.25 -4.79
C ARG A 188 -4.42 16.70 -4.70
N PRO A 189 -4.82 17.48 -3.68
CA PRO A 189 -4.43 18.87 -3.57
C PRO A 189 -2.91 18.99 -3.43
N PRO A 190 -2.26 19.87 -4.22
CA PRO A 190 -0.83 20.08 -4.15
C PRO A 190 -0.42 20.73 -2.82
N GLY A 191 0.88 20.72 -2.56
CA GLY A 191 1.49 21.43 -1.43
C GLY A 191 2.97 21.23 -1.36
N THR A 192 3.61 21.96 -0.48
CA THR A 192 5.01 21.72 -0.10
C THR A 192 5.14 20.42 0.70
N ILE A 193 6.35 19.91 0.84
CA ILE A 193 6.64 18.75 1.71
C ILE A 193 6.07 18.97 3.10
N ALA A 194 6.32 20.12 3.71
CA ALA A 194 5.84 20.47 5.04
C ALA A 194 4.30 20.51 5.14
N GLU A 195 3.61 21.01 4.09
CA GLU A 195 2.15 21.03 4.06
C GLU A 195 1.56 19.63 3.93
N LEU A 196 2.15 18.76 3.10
CA LEU A 196 1.72 17.38 2.99
C LEU A 196 1.96 16.62 4.30
N ALA A 197 3.12 16.81 4.92
CA ALA A 197 3.44 16.26 6.24
C ALA A 197 2.42 16.74 7.31
N ALA A 198 2.12 18.04 7.34
CA ALA A 198 1.14 18.61 8.28
C ALA A 198 -0.29 18.08 8.05
N ARG A 199 -0.70 17.86 6.78
CA ARG A 199 -1.99 17.21 6.47
C ARG A 199 -2.05 15.80 7.02
N ARG A 200 -0.96 15.03 6.88
CA ARG A 200 -0.85 13.66 7.39
C ARG A 200 -0.79 13.61 8.92
N ALA A 201 -0.13 14.58 9.57
CA ALA A 201 -0.06 14.70 11.03
C ALA A 201 -1.44 14.80 11.68
N ARG A 202 -2.43 15.40 11.00
CA ARG A 202 -3.81 15.47 11.52
C ARG A 202 -4.46 14.10 11.70
N MET A 203 -4.10 13.13 10.87
CA MET A 203 -4.57 11.75 10.98
C MET A 203 -3.68 10.90 11.91
N ASN A 204 -2.43 11.31 12.07
CA ASN A 204 -1.40 10.57 12.82
C ASN A 204 -0.65 11.52 13.79
N PRO A 205 -1.32 12.09 14.79
CA PRO A 205 -0.75 13.16 15.63
C PRO A 205 0.40 12.73 16.55
N ARG A 206 0.66 11.41 16.63
CA ARG A 206 1.74 10.84 17.43
C ARG A 206 3.04 10.64 16.64
N LEU A 207 3.00 10.82 15.31
CA LEU A 207 4.19 10.67 14.48
C LEU A 207 5.04 11.93 14.52
N ASP A 208 6.37 11.73 14.52
CA ASP A 208 7.34 12.80 14.44
C ASP A 208 7.19 13.57 13.12
N ALA A 209 7.24 14.92 13.20
CA ALA A 209 7.13 15.81 12.06
C ALA A 209 8.23 15.56 11.03
N ALA A 210 9.47 15.35 11.47
CA ALA A 210 10.60 15.05 10.59
C ALA A 210 10.43 13.70 9.88
N TRP A 211 9.84 12.71 10.55
CA TRP A 211 9.45 11.45 9.90
C TRP A 211 8.40 11.67 8.81
N LEU A 212 7.39 12.48 9.09
CA LEU A 212 6.35 12.79 8.12
C LEU A 212 6.90 13.54 6.90
N GLU A 213 7.85 14.45 7.10
CA GLU A 213 8.55 15.13 5.99
C GLU A 213 9.42 14.15 5.19
N TYR A 214 10.11 13.21 5.85
CA TYR A 214 10.90 12.17 5.20
C TYR A 214 10.06 11.30 4.26
N VAL A 215 8.85 10.91 4.64
CA VAL A 215 8.02 10.01 3.83
C VAL A 215 7.33 10.70 2.66
N VAL A 216 7.21 12.02 2.63
CA VAL A 216 6.54 12.75 1.54
C VAL A 216 7.19 12.48 0.19
N PRO A 217 8.50 12.70 -0.04
CA PRO A 217 9.11 12.47 -1.35
C PRO A 217 9.15 11.00 -1.77
N ILE A 218 8.89 10.07 -0.85
CA ILE A 218 8.78 8.64 -1.15
C ILE A 218 7.38 8.27 -1.65
N GLY A 219 6.34 8.84 -1.03
CA GLY A 219 4.94 8.50 -1.31
C GLY A 219 4.18 9.55 -2.12
N ALA A 220 4.85 10.59 -2.59
CA ALA A 220 4.29 11.68 -3.38
C ALA A 220 5.16 11.98 -4.61
N THR A 221 4.58 12.61 -5.60
CA THR A 221 5.28 13.08 -6.81
C THR A 221 5.31 14.59 -6.82
N GLU A 222 6.44 15.17 -7.21
CA GLU A 222 6.60 16.59 -7.44
C GLU A 222 6.02 17.00 -8.80
N HIS A 223 5.20 18.03 -8.78
CA HIS A 223 4.60 18.65 -9.96
C HIS A 223 4.98 20.14 -9.99
N PRO A 224 4.80 20.86 -11.11
CA PRO A 224 5.15 22.28 -11.20
C PRO A 224 4.46 23.18 -10.16
N ASP A 225 3.33 22.76 -9.63
CA ASP A 225 2.53 23.48 -8.62
C ASP A 225 2.64 22.90 -7.20
N GLY A 226 3.54 21.92 -6.99
CA GLY A 226 3.81 21.30 -5.68
C GLY A 226 3.65 19.79 -5.66
N TRP A 227 3.92 19.21 -4.51
CA TRP A 227 3.85 17.76 -4.28
C TRP A 227 2.42 17.26 -4.14
N ARG A 228 2.13 16.07 -4.68
CA ARG A 228 0.86 15.36 -4.50
C ARG A 228 1.10 13.92 -4.05
N TRP A 229 0.34 13.46 -3.06
CA TRP A 229 0.37 12.05 -2.66
C TRP A 229 -0.02 11.12 -3.82
N ASN A 230 0.76 10.08 -4.03
CA ASN A 230 0.53 9.01 -5.01
C ASN A 230 -0.53 8.02 -4.49
N ILE A 231 -1.70 8.53 -4.18
CA ILE A 231 -2.85 7.75 -3.71
C ILE A 231 -4.00 8.04 -4.64
N ASP A 232 -4.54 6.99 -5.27
CA ASP A 232 -5.68 7.15 -6.18
C ASP A 232 -6.81 7.90 -5.47
N PRO A 233 -7.30 9.02 -6.04
CA PRO A 233 -8.45 9.74 -5.48
C PRO A 233 -9.70 8.87 -5.31
N SER A 234 -9.83 7.77 -6.08
CA SER A 234 -10.95 6.85 -6.00
C SER A 234 -10.95 5.96 -4.76
N LEU A 235 -9.81 5.83 -4.07
CA LEU A 235 -9.74 5.13 -2.81
C LEU A 235 -10.56 5.86 -1.74
N ARG A 236 -11.35 5.08 -0.98
CA ARG A 236 -12.14 5.57 0.15
C ARG A 236 -12.04 4.59 1.32
N PHE A 237 -12.25 5.09 2.53
CA PHE A 237 -12.42 4.23 3.70
C PHE A 237 -13.70 3.38 3.54
N GLY A 238 -13.60 2.08 3.83
CA GLY A 238 -14.72 1.17 3.72
C GLY A 238 -15.10 0.88 2.25
N GLY A 239 -14.10 0.62 1.41
CA GLY A 239 -14.34 0.07 0.07
C GLY A 239 -15.03 -1.29 0.14
N PHE A 240 -15.70 -1.64 -0.96
CA PHE A 240 -16.32 -2.95 -1.18
C PHE A 240 -15.34 -4.09 -1.04
#